data_b501c65a206f9caface75382a39e28bf
#
_entry.id   b501c65a206f9caface75382a39e28bf
#
_cell.length_a   1.000
_cell.length_b   1.000
_cell.length_c   1.000
_cell.angle_alpha   90.00
_cell.angle_beta   90.00
_cell.angle_gamma   90.00
#
_symmetry.space_group_name_H-M   'P 1'
#
loop_
_entity.id
_entity.type
_entity.pdbx_description
1 polymer ?
#
loop_
_entity_poly.entity_id
_entity_poly.type
_entity_poly.pdbx_seq_one_letter_code
_entity_poly.pdbx_strand_id
1 'polypeptide(L)'
;MSSYQVLARKWRPHDFESIVGQDHVVTALTRALTEGRLHHAYLFTGTRGVGKTTTCVNLAAALKYLGKRVLLCDFDPQANATSGMGVDKSVSNGVYDVLINGVETRKAIVTTPYGDVLPSSKALAGGGVEMIEMADRQFLLRSALDAVREDYDYIFVDCPPSLELLTLNALCAADSLLVPLQGEYYALEGLSDLMNTVRIVRRNMNPRLQIEGVLLTMFDGRTNLAIQVAQEVKRFFPGKVYATVIPRNIRLSEAPSHGKPITAYDRGCRGAEAYLALANEFLKKNT
;
A
#
# COMPACT_ATOMS: atom_id res chain seq x y z
N MET A 1 -39.03 29.28 17.25
CA MET A 1 -38.44 28.99 15.90
C MET A 1 -38.18 27.49 15.84
N SER A 2 -39.02 26.77 15.07
CA SER A 2 -38.93 25.32 14.94
C SER A 2 -37.75 24.99 14.00
N SER A 3 -36.74 24.31 14.50
CA SER A 3 -35.63 23.83 13.66
C SER A 3 -36.10 22.67 12.81
N TYR A 4 -36.19 22.90 11.52
CA TYR A 4 -36.49 21.90 10.52
C TYR A 4 -35.31 20.92 10.42
N GLN A 5 -35.40 19.77 11.09
CA GLN A 5 -34.45 18.69 10.95
C GLN A 5 -34.89 17.78 9.79
N VAL A 6 -34.01 17.66 8.76
CA VAL A 6 -34.24 16.73 7.63
C VAL A 6 -34.42 15.31 8.19
N LEU A 7 -35.49 14.60 7.80
CA LEU A 7 -35.87 13.26 8.24
C LEU A 7 -34.70 12.26 8.23
N ALA A 8 -33.82 12.34 7.21
CA ALA A 8 -32.60 11.53 7.11
C ALA A 8 -31.60 11.75 8.28
N ARG A 9 -31.66 12.86 8.97
CA ARG A 9 -30.83 13.16 10.15
C ARG A 9 -31.44 12.66 11.46
N LYS A 10 -32.76 12.59 11.52
CA LYS A 10 -33.51 12.13 12.69
C LYS A 10 -33.43 10.62 12.90
N TRP A 11 -33.28 9.85 11.81
CA TRP A 11 -33.26 8.40 11.80
C TRP A 11 -31.88 7.81 11.49
N ARG A 12 -30.82 8.59 11.68
CA ARG A 12 -29.44 8.10 11.49
C ARG A 12 -29.10 7.18 12.66
N PRO A 13 -28.69 5.93 12.37
CA PRO A 13 -28.24 5.00 13.42
C PRO A 13 -27.08 5.62 14.22
N HIS A 14 -27.15 5.55 15.54
CA HIS A 14 -26.11 6.07 16.45
C HIS A 14 -25.19 4.96 16.97
N ASP A 15 -25.59 3.69 16.81
CA ASP A 15 -24.87 2.48 17.18
C ASP A 15 -25.11 1.36 16.15
N PHE A 16 -24.34 0.29 16.24
CA PHE A 16 -24.44 -0.85 15.31
C PHE A 16 -25.75 -1.64 15.49
N GLU A 17 -26.34 -1.63 16.68
CA GLU A 17 -27.58 -2.36 16.99
C GLU A 17 -28.80 -1.71 16.33
N SER A 18 -28.72 -0.42 16.02
CA SER A 18 -29.79 0.34 15.36
C SER A 18 -29.77 0.27 13.83
N ILE A 19 -28.81 -0.45 13.20
CA ILE A 19 -28.74 -0.64 11.75
C ILE A 19 -29.62 -1.81 11.33
N VAL A 20 -30.77 -1.52 10.73
CA VAL A 20 -31.73 -2.54 10.27
C VAL A 20 -31.43 -2.94 8.82
N GLY A 21 -31.38 -4.25 8.55
CA GLY A 21 -31.32 -4.80 7.19
C GLY A 21 -29.92 -4.92 6.57
N GLN A 22 -28.83 -4.75 7.36
CA GLN A 22 -27.45 -4.94 6.91
C GLN A 22 -26.64 -5.83 7.87
N ASP A 23 -27.21 -6.90 8.35
CA ASP A 23 -26.63 -7.78 9.38
C ASP A 23 -25.25 -8.30 9.03
N HIS A 24 -24.98 -8.58 7.74
CA HIS A 24 -23.67 -8.99 7.23
C HIS A 24 -22.62 -7.88 7.35
N VAL A 25 -23.01 -6.61 7.16
CA VAL A 25 -22.10 -5.45 7.30
C VAL A 25 -21.84 -5.16 8.78
N VAL A 26 -22.89 -5.22 9.62
CA VAL A 26 -22.79 -5.05 11.08
C VAL A 26 -21.90 -6.14 11.67
N THR A 27 -22.11 -7.39 11.28
CA THR A 27 -21.30 -8.53 11.74
C THR A 27 -19.84 -8.38 11.33
N ALA A 28 -19.58 -8.00 10.07
CA ALA A 28 -18.21 -7.78 9.58
C ALA A 28 -17.50 -6.60 10.29
N LEU A 29 -18.21 -5.49 10.53
CA LEU A 29 -17.68 -4.33 11.24
C LEU A 29 -17.45 -4.62 12.74
N THR A 30 -18.39 -5.29 13.38
CA THR A 30 -18.25 -5.70 14.80
C THR A 30 -17.07 -6.64 14.97
N ARG A 31 -16.91 -7.61 14.05
CA ARG A 31 -15.78 -8.54 14.06
C ARG A 31 -14.42 -7.82 13.84
N ALA A 32 -14.36 -6.89 12.88
CA ALA A 32 -13.17 -6.09 12.64
C ALA A 32 -12.78 -5.19 13.84
N LEU A 33 -13.78 -4.64 14.55
CA LEU A 33 -13.56 -3.83 15.75
C LEU A 33 -13.14 -4.67 16.96
N THR A 34 -13.74 -5.87 17.12
CA THR A 34 -13.45 -6.77 18.27
C THR A 34 -12.07 -7.43 18.13
N GLU A 35 -11.63 -7.70 16.90
CA GLU A 35 -10.34 -8.34 16.62
C GLU A 35 -9.17 -7.36 16.49
N GLY A 36 -9.43 -6.03 16.58
CA GLY A 36 -8.38 -4.99 16.48
C GLY A 36 -7.67 -4.94 15.12
N ARG A 37 -8.25 -5.58 14.08
CA ARG A 37 -7.66 -5.77 12.75
C ARG A 37 -8.33 -4.90 11.71
N LEU A 38 -8.20 -3.57 11.83
CA LEU A 38 -8.89 -2.65 10.93
C LEU A 38 -8.23 -2.49 9.55
N HIS A 39 -6.93 -2.68 9.45
CA HIS A 39 -6.18 -2.50 8.19
C HIS A 39 -5.10 -3.57 8.03
N HIS A 40 -5.20 -4.36 6.95
CA HIS A 40 -4.21 -5.38 6.63
C HIS A 40 -3.48 -5.13 5.31
N ALA A 41 -4.15 -4.56 4.30
CA ALA A 41 -3.59 -4.34 2.98
C ALA A 41 -3.28 -2.86 2.77
N TYR A 42 -1.99 -2.56 2.54
CA TYR A 42 -1.46 -1.22 2.31
C TYR A 42 -0.92 -1.11 0.89
N LEU A 43 -1.41 -0.14 0.14
CA LEU A 43 -0.96 0.13 -1.22
C LEU A 43 0.05 1.28 -1.23
N PHE A 44 1.18 1.08 -1.94
CA PHE A 44 2.15 2.12 -2.23
C PHE A 44 1.87 2.70 -3.61
N THR A 45 1.39 3.93 -3.67
CA THR A 45 1.03 4.59 -4.93
C THR A 45 1.58 6.01 -5.00
N GLY A 46 1.68 6.55 -6.21
CA GLY A 46 2.23 7.88 -6.48
C GLY A 46 2.92 7.95 -7.85
N THR A 47 3.48 9.08 -8.21
CA THR A 47 4.19 9.31 -9.47
C THR A 47 5.43 8.42 -9.62
N ARG A 48 5.97 8.34 -10.85
CA ARG A 48 7.19 7.57 -11.11
C ARG A 48 8.40 8.20 -10.40
N GLY A 49 9.27 7.35 -9.86
CA GLY A 49 10.55 7.80 -9.28
C GLY A 49 10.50 8.22 -7.81
N VAL A 50 9.32 8.34 -7.18
CA VAL A 50 9.18 8.80 -5.78
C VAL A 50 9.59 7.76 -4.71
N GLY A 51 10.13 6.61 -5.10
CA GLY A 51 10.60 5.59 -4.15
C GLY A 51 9.51 4.66 -3.62
N LYS A 52 8.44 4.40 -4.38
CA LYS A 52 7.37 3.44 -4.01
C LYS A 52 7.93 2.07 -3.69
N THR A 53 8.52 1.41 -4.68
CA THR A 53 9.14 0.08 -4.54
C THR A 53 10.18 0.04 -3.44
N THR A 54 11.06 1.05 -3.39
CA THR A 54 12.08 1.16 -2.33
C THR A 54 11.43 1.22 -0.95
N THR A 55 10.35 1.99 -0.80
CA THR A 55 9.63 2.11 0.48
C THR A 55 8.90 0.81 0.82
N CYS A 56 8.22 0.21 -0.16
CA CYS A 56 7.50 -1.05 0.02
C CYS A 56 8.43 -2.17 0.51
N VAL A 57 9.55 -2.40 -0.19
CA VAL A 57 10.56 -3.40 0.17
C VAL A 57 11.15 -3.15 1.56
N ASN A 58 11.60 -1.93 1.82
CA ASN A 58 12.33 -1.64 3.04
C ASN A 58 11.44 -1.53 4.29
N LEU A 59 10.19 -1.05 4.15
CA LEU A 59 9.24 -1.06 5.25
C LEU A 59 8.78 -2.49 5.56
N ALA A 60 8.49 -3.31 4.55
CA ALA A 60 8.15 -4.72 4.73
C ALA A 60 9.26 -5.47 5.49
N ALA A 61 10.51 -5.33 5.03
CA ALA A 61 11.65 -5.96 5.68
C ALA A 61 11.90 -5.42 7.12
N ALA A 62 11.70 -4.13 7.36
CA ALA A 62 11.84 -3.54 8.69
C ALA A 62 10.76 -4.06 9.65
N LEU A 63 9.52 -4.21 9.21
CA LEU A 63 8.44 -4.78 10.01
C LEU A 63 8.67 -6.28 10.29
N LYS A 64 9.14 -7.04 9.30
CA LYS A 64 9.56 -8.43 9.50
C LYS A 64 10.67 -8.52 10.55
N TYR A 65 11.66 -7.63 10.48
CA TYR A 65 12.73 -7.53 11.49
C TYR A 65 12.18 -7.24 12.89
N LEU A 66 11.08 -6.47 12.99
CA LEU A 66 10.36 -6.20 14.25
C LEU A 66 9.38 -7.31 14.65
N GLY A 67 9.46 -8.48 14.03
CA GLY A 67 8.70 -9.68 14.41
C GLY A 67 7.30 -9.78 13.84
N LYS A 68 6.95 -8.97 12.83
CA LYS A 68 5.64 -9.02 12.17
C LYS A 68 5.63 -10.03 11.02
N ARG A 69 4.47 -10.66 10.77
CA ARG A 69 4.22 -11.49 9.58
C ARG A 69 3.84 -10.55 8.44
N VAL A 70 4.67 -10.49 7.41
CA VAL A 70 4.50 -9.52 6.32
C VAL A 70 4.53 -10.23 4.98
N LEU A 71 3.51 -9.97 4.14
CA LEU A 71 3.47 -10.32 2.73
C LEU A 71 3.72 -9.05 1.90
N LEU A 72 4.68 -9.11 0.98
CA LEU A 72 4.86 -8.13 -0.07
C LEU A 72 4.29 -8.69 -1.38
N CYS A 73 3.23 -8.11 -1.89
CA CYS A 73 2.69 -8.40 -3.21
C CYS A 73 3.30 -7.42 -4.22
N ASP A 74 4.16 -7.92 -5.08
CA ASP A 74 4.69 -7.15 -6.21
C ASP A 74 3.66 -7.17 -7.34
N PHE A 75 3.06 -6.02 -7.62
CA PHE A 75 2.03 -5.87 -8.64
C PHE A 75 2.47 -4.97 -9.80
N ASP A 76 3.78 -4.78 -9.94
CA ASP A 76 4.41 -4.09 -11.07
C ASP A 76 5.02 -5.12 -12.03
N PRO A 77 4.69 -5.11 -13.35
CA PRO A 77 5.32 -5.98 -14.35
C PRO A 77 6.84 -5.89 -14.42
N GLN A 78 7.45 -4.81 -13.89
CA GLN A 78 8.90 -4.68 -13.81
C GLN A 78 9.53 -5.63 -12.76
N ALA A 79 8.73 -6.14 -11.82
CA ALA A 79 9.15 -7.07 -10.76
C ALA A 79 10.36 -6.56 -9.94
N ASN A 80 10.34 -5.25 -9.63
CA ASN A 80 11.45 -4.64 -8.89
C ASN A 80 11.38 -4.91 -7.39
N ALA A 81 10.18 -5.03 -6.82
CA ALA A 81 10.00 -5.42 -5.44
C ALA A 81 10.37 -6.90 -5.24
N THR A 82 10.03 -7.76 -6.21
CA THR A 82 10.42 -9.18 -6.25
C THR A 82 11.94 -9.33 -6.13
N SER A 83 12.69 -8.71 -7.04
CA SER A 83 14.16 -8.76 -6.99
C SER A 83 14.75 -8.05 -5.76
N GLY A 84 14.14 -6.96 -5.29
CA GLY A 84 14.55 -6.25 -4.09
C GLY A 84 14.43 -7.07 -2.80
N MET A 85 13.58 -8.08 -2.79
CA MET A 85 13.41 -9.06 -1.71
C MET A 85 14.24 -10.34 -1.91
N GLY A 86 15.08 -10.38 -2.95
CA GLY A 86 15.96 -11.52 -3.24
C GLY A 86 15.28 -12.68 -3.96
N VAL A 87 14.09 -12.48 -4.53
CA VAL A 87 13.39 -13.50 -5.32
C VAL A 87 13.76 -13.34 -6.79
N ASP A 88 14.04 -14.47 -7.46
CA ASP A 88 14.32 -14.48 -8.88
C ASP A 88 13.05 -14.16 -9.68
N LYS A 89 13.16 -13.32 -10.71
CA LYS A 89 12.03 -12.95 -11.59
C LYS A 89 11.58 -14.10 -12.52
N SER A 90 12.32 -15.20 -12.57
CA SER A 90 12.00 -16.41 -13.35
C SER A 90 11.21 -17.45 -12.56
N VAL A 91 10.68 -17.11 -11.38
CA VAL A 91 9.81 -18.03 -10.61
C VAL A 91 8.63 -18.52 -11.46
N SER A 92 8.28 -19.79 -11.28
CA SER A 92 7.26 -20.47 -12.09
C SER A 92 5.85 -19.95 -11.86
N ASN A 93 5.56 -19.46 -10.65
CA ASN A 93 4.25 -18.95 -10.30
C ASN A 93 4.40 -17.56 -9.64
N GLY A 94 3.57 -16.63 -10.06
CA GLY A 94 3.53 -15.29 -9.53
C GLY A 94 2.10 -14.73 -9.51
N VAL A 95 1.98 -13.44 -9.24
CA VAL A 95 0.69 -12.77 -9.20
C VAL A 95 -0.10 -12.91 -10.51
N TYR A 96 0.57 -12.92 -11.67
CA TYR A 96 -0.05 -13.20 -12.96
C TYR A 96 -0.75 -14.57 -12.97
N ASP A 97 -0.05 -15.61 -12.53
CA ASP A 97 -0.60 -16.98 -12.52
C ASP A 97 -1.78 -17.13 -11.56
N VAL A 98 -1.73 -16.42 -10.44
CA VAL A 98 -2.86 -16.37 -9.49
C VAL A 98 -4.09 -15.73 -10.14
N LEU A 99 -3.92 -14.60 -10.84
CA LEU A 99 -5.05 -13.83 -11.35
C LEU A 99 -5.62 -14.40 -12.66
N ILE A 100 -4.77 -14.96 -13.54
CA ILE A 100 -5.14 -15.38 -14.89
C ILE A 100 -5.25 -16.89 -14.98
N ASN A 101 -4.29 -17.62 -14.44
CA ASN A 101 -4.21 -19.08 -14.57
C ASN A 101 -4.90 -19.82 -13.40
N GLY A 102 -5.46 -19.10 -12.41
CA GLY A 102 -6.18 -19.70 -11.29
C GLY A 102 -5.30 -20.47 -10.31
N VAL A 103 -4.00 -20.16 -10.26
CA VAL A 103 -3.09 -20.74 -9.26
C VAL A 103 -3.49 -20.24 -7.87
N GLU A 104 -3.55 -21.14 -6.91
CA GLU A 104 -3.84 -20.81 -5.50
C GLU A 104 -2.78 -19.83 -4.95
N THR A 105 -3.19 -18.72 -4.35
CA THR A 105 -2.30 -17.65 -3.88
C THR A 105 -1.18 -18.19 -2.98
N ARG A 106 -1.50 -19.10 -2.04
CA ARG A 106 -0.50 -19.70 -1.14
C ARG A 106 0.62 -20.45 -1.88
N LYS A 107 0.33 -21.05 -3.02
CA LYS A 107 1.32 -21.78 -3.82
C LYS A 107 2.24 -20.87 -4.63
N ALA A 108 1.85 -19.63 -4.85
CA ALA A 108 2.65 -18.63 -5.55
C ALA A 108 3.52 -17.78 -4.60
N ILE A 109 3.29 -17.87 -3.29
CA ILE A 109 4.06 -17.11 -2.29
C ILE A 109 5.43 -17.77 -2.08
N VAL A 110 6.47 -16.94 -2.12
CA VAL A 110 7.87 -17.33 -1.85
C VAL A 110 8.30 -16.75 -0.50
N THR A 111 8.75 -17.62 0.41
CA THR A 111 9.28 -17.20 1.72
C THR A 111 10.73 -16.74 1.57
N THR A 112 11.04 -15.57 2.12
CA THR A 112 12.40 -15.02 2.18
C THR A 112 12.79 -14.68 3.62
N PRO A 113 14.07 -14.46 3.91
CA PRO A 113 14.51 -13.99 5.24
C PRO A 113 13.92 -12.60 5.60
N TYR A 114 13.43 -11.86 4.60
CA TYR A 114 13.00 -10.47 4.74
C TYR A 114 11.47 -10.31 4.81
N GLY A 115 10.73 -11.39 4.68
CA GLY A 115 9.28 -11.47 4.58
C GLY A 115 8.85 -12.32 3.41
N ASP A 116 7.57 -12.67 3.34
CA ASP A 116 7.02 -13.44 2.25
C ASP A 116 6.73 -12.53 1.05
N VAL A 117 6.84 -13.07 -0.16
CA VAL A 117 6.66 -12.33 -1.41
C VAL A 117 5.68 -13.08 -2.31
N LEU A 118 4.65 -12.40 -2.77
CA LEU A 118 3.89 -12.81 -3.95
C LEU A 118 4.55 -12.13 -5.16
N PRO A 119 5.36 -12.87 -5.94
CA PRO A 119 6.26 -12.27 -6.93
C PRO A 119 5.53 -11.84 -8.19
N SER A 120 6.10 -10.86 -8.88
CA SER A 120 5.69 -10.43 -10.22
C SER A 120 6.64 -10.92 -11.29
N SER A 121 6.15 -10.84 -12.52
CA SER A 121 6.95 -11.11 -13.72
C SER A 121 6.48 -10.24 -14.89
N LYS A 122 7.24 -10.24 -15.99
CA LYS A 122 6.86 -9.55 -17.24
C LYS A 122 5.51 -10.00 -17.81
N ALA A 123 5.06 -11.23 -17.50
CA ALA A 123 3.77 -11.75 -17.95
C ALA A 123 2.61 -10.88 -17.47
N LEU A 124 2.74 -10.24 -16.29
CA LEU A 124 1.71 -9.35 -15.75
C LEU A 124 1.39 -8.16 -16.67
N ALA A 125 2.32 -7.75 -17.55
CA ALA A 125 2.04 -6.69 -18.53
C ALA A 125 0.95 -7.12 -19.53
N GLY A 126 0.95 -8.38 -19.98
CA GLY A 126 -0.12 -8.97 -20.79
C GLY A 126 -1.40 -9.20 -20.00
N GLY A 127 -1.27 -9.57 -18.73
CA GLY A 127 -2.39 -9.84 -17.84
C GLY A 127 -3.37 -8.66 -17.71
N GLY A 128 -2.86 -7.42 -17.79
CA GLY A 128 -3.71 -6.22 -17.80
C GLY A 128 -4.72 -6.19 -18.97
N VAL A 129 -4.35 -6.74 -20.12
CA VAL A 129 -5.23 -6.87 -21.30
C VAL A 129 -6.19 -8.05 -21.13
N GLU A 130 -5.69 -9.20 -20.65
CA GLU A 130 -6.49 -10.40 -20.44
C GLU A 130 -7.58 -10.20 -19.39
N MET A 131 -7.29 -9.46 -18.33
CA MET A 131 -8.27 -9.09 -17.30
C MET A 131 -9.45 -8.26 -17.82
N ILE A 132 -9.33 -7.57 -18.97
CA ILE A 132 -10.41 -6.70 -19.50
C ILE A 132 -11.68 -7.49 -19.76
N GLU A 133 -11.56 -8.75 -20.21
CA GLU A 133 -12.68 -9.61 -20.52
C GLU A 133 -13.19 -10.44 -19.32
N MET A 134 -12.51 -10.37 -18.18
CA MET A 134 -12.89 -11.15 -17.01
C MET A 134 -14.02 -10.47 -16.22
N ALA A 135 -14.90 -11.28 -15.65
CA ALA A 135 -15.92 -10.80 -14.71
C ALA A 135 -15.24 -10.25 -13.45
N ASP A 136 -15.81 -9.19 -12.88
CA ASP A 136 -15.32 -8.54 -11.65
C ASP A 136 -13.83 -8.17 -11.71
N ARG A 137 -13.33 -7.89 -12.91
CA ARG A 137 -11.92 -7.64 -13.23
C ARG A 137 -11.21 -6.64 -12.31
N GLN A 138 -11.93 -5.75 -11.67
CA GLN A 138 -11.40 -4.76 -10.73
C GLN A 138 -11.15 -5.33 -9.32
N PHE A 139 -11.64 -6.55 -9.01
CA PHE A 139 -11.56 -7.17 -7.69
C PHE A 139 -10.71 -8.45 -7.66
N LEU A 140 -10.06 -8.81 -8.77
CA LEU A 140 -9.26 -10.03 -8.87
C LEU A 140 -8.14 -10.08 -7.82
N LEU A 141 -7.38 -8.98 -7.68
CA LEU A 141 -6.33 -8.92 -6.67
C LEU A 141 -6.90 -8.98 -5.24
N ARG A 142 -8.04 -8.35 -5.00
CA ARG A 142 -8.72 -8.44 -3.70
C ARG A 142 -9.05 -9.87 -3.35
N SER A 143 -9.67 -10.62 -4.26
CA SER A 143 -10.01 -12.03 -4.05
C SER A 143 -8.78 -12.88 -3.78
N ALA A 144 -7.68 -12.63 -4.50
CA ALA A 144 -6.42 -13.32 -4.30
C ALA A 144 -5.80 -13.04 -2.92
N LEU A 145 -5.80 -11.79 -2.46
CA LEU A 145 -5.23 -11.41 -1.17
C LEU A 145 -6.13 -11.81 0.01
N ASP A 146 -7.45 -11.78 -0.14
CA ASP A 146 -8.39 -12.21 0.90
C ASP A 146 -8.18 -13.70 1.26
N ALA A 147 -7.74 -14.54 0.32
CA ALA A 147 -7.45 -15.96 0.55
C ALA A 147 -6.29 -16.22 1.53
N VAL A 148 -5.41 -15.24 1.73
CA VAL A 148 -4.21 -15.34 2.59
C VAL A 148 -4.17 -14.27 3.70
N ARG A 149 -5.21 -13.45 3.80
CA ARG A 149 -5.25 -12.28 4.67
C ARG A 149 -4.95 -12.61 6.15
N GLU A 150 -5.49 -13.70 6.65
CA GLU A 150 -5.34 -14.14 8.05
C GLU A 150 -3.94 -14.68 8.38
N ASP A 151 -3.13 -14.98 7.38
CA ASP A 151 -1.79 -15.50 7.56
C ASP A 151 -0.79 -14.38 7.91
N TYR A 152 -1.14 -13.11 7.67
CA TYR A 152 -0.26 -11.95 7.79
C TYR A 152 -0.81 -10.85 8.68
N ASP A 153 0.08 -10.15 9.38
CA ASP A 153 -0.26 -8.94 10.13
C ASP A 153 -0.38 -7.74 9.17
N TYR A 154 0.44 -7.73 8.11
CA TYR A 154 0.46 -6.68 7.08
C TYR A 154 0.69 -7.27 5.68
N ILE A 155 -0.09 -6.78 4.70
CA ILE A 155 0.11 -7.06 3.28
C ILE A 155 0.43 -5.74 2.60
N PHE A 156 1.59 -5.65 1.97
CA PHE A 156 2.00 -4.49 1.19
C PHE A 156 1.89 -4.78 -0.31
N VAL A 157 1.28 -3.86 -1.05
CA VAL A 157 1.13 -3.96 -2.50
C VAL A 157 1.98 -2.88 -3.16
N ASP A 158 3.00 -3.27 -3.91
CA ASP A 158 3.77 -2.37 -4.79
C ASP A 158 3.14 -2.36 -6.18
N CYS A 159 2.74 -1.19 -6.68
CA CYS A 159 2.04 -1.08 -7.94
C CYS A 159 2.74 -0.15 -8.94
N PRO A 160 2.49 -0.34 -10.26
CA PRO A 160 3.06 0.51 -11.28
C PRO A 160 2.61 1.98 -11.13
N PRO A 161 3.31 2.92 -11.76
CA PRO A 161 3.00 4.35 -11.68
C PRO A 161 1.79 4.77 -12.54
N SER A 162 1.28 3.89 -13.40
CA SER A 162 0.14 4.17 -14.27
C SER A 162 -1.21 4.01 -13.53
N LEU A 163 -2.22 4.79 -13.94
CA LEU A 163 -3.60 4.68 -13.42
C LEU A 163 -4.44 3.73 -14.28
N GLU A 164 -3.90 2.56 -14.61
CA GLU A 164 -4.55 1.53 -15.42
C GLU A 164 -5.26 0.48 -14.55
N LEU A 165 -5.75 -0.60 -15.19
CA LEU A 165 -6.52 -1.66 -14.53
C LEU A 165 -5.75 -2.32 -13.36
N LEU A 166 -4.42 -2.45 -13.45
CA LEU A 166 -3.60 -2.95 -12.36
C LEU A 166 -3.70 -2.05 -11.13
N THR A 167 -3.48 -0.75 -11.29
CA THR A 167 -3.59 0.20 -10.17
C THR A 167 -5.02 0.24 -9.62
N LEU A 168 -6.04 0.12 -10.47
CA LEU A 168 -7.42 0.02 -10.03
C LEU A 168 -7.66 -1.22 -9.16
N ASN A 169 -7.14 -2.39 -9.56
CA ASN A 169 -7.17 -3.62 -8.76
C ASN A 169 -6.51 -3.41 -7.39
N ALA A 170 -5.32 -2.80 -7.38
CA ALA A 170 -4.60 -2.51 -6.13
C ALA A 170 -5.40 -1.59 -5.20
N LEU A 171 -6.03 -0.54 -5.74
CA LEU A 171 -6.91 0.38 -4.98
C LEU A 171 -8.18 -0.32 -4.45
N CYS A 172 -8.72 -1.28 -5.20
CA CYS A 172 -9.88 -2.07 -4.76
C CYS A 172 -9.51 -3.10 -3.69
N ALA A 173 -8.29 -3.62 -3.70
CA ALA A 173 -7.80 -4.61 -2.75
C ALA A 173 -7.30 -4.01 -1.43
N ALA A 174 -6.80 -2.77 -1.47
CA ALA A 174 -6.18 -2.12 -0.31
C ALA A 174 -7.21 -1.59 0.71
N ASP A 175 -6.85 -1.63 1.98
CA ASP A 175 -7.55 -0.93 3.06
C ASP A 175 -7.05 0.51 3.19
N SER A 176 -5.75 0.71 3.00
CA SER A 176 -5.08 2.00 3.19
C SER A 176 -4.01 2.28 2.14
N LEU A 177 -3.80 3.57 1.88
CA LEU A 177 -2.79 4.10 0.97
C LEU A 177 -1.65 4.76 1.74
N LEU A 178 -0.43 4.28 1.54
CA LEU A 178 0.77 5.01 1.91
C LEU A 178 1.33 5.67 0.65
N VAL A 179 1.51 6.98 0.69
CA VAL A 179 1.89 7.78 -0.49
C VAL A 179 3.31 8.32 -0.30
N PRO A 180 4.34 7.68 -0.88
CA PRO A 180 5.67 8.27 -0.96
C PRO A 180 5.67 9.49 -1.87
N LEU A 181 6.32 10.57 -1.43
CA LEU A 181 6.35 11.84 -2.12
C LEU A 181 7.74 12.46 -2.03
N GLN A 182 8.28 12.92 -3.15
CA GLN A 182 9.51 13.73 -3.14
C GLN A 182 9.22 15.19 -2.83
N GLY A 183 10.21 15.89 -2.29
CA GLY A 183 10.16 17.34 -2.06
C GLY A 183 10.34 18.16 -3.34
N GLU A 184 9.59 17.83 -4.41
CA GLU A 184 9.66 18.46 -5.73
C GLU A 184 8.29 19.01 -6.14
N TYR A 185 8.28 20.10 -6.93
CA TYR A 185 7.05 20.80 -7.30
C TYR A 185 6.00 19.91 -7.97
N TYR A 186 6.39 19.11 -8.95
CA TYR A 186 5.48 18.23 -9.69
C TYR A 186 4.88 17.10 -8.84
N ALA A 187 5.43 16.85 -7.66
CA ALA A 187 4.87 15.85 -6.75
C ALA A 187 3.49 16.24 -6.21
N LEU A 188 3.20 17.54 -6.07
CA LEU A 188 1.89 18.04 -5.62
C LEU A 188 0.80 17.85 -6.68
N GLU A 189 1.14 18.03 -7.96
CA GLU A 189 0.21 17.80 -9.08
C GLU A 189 -0.18 16.32 -9.15
N GLY A 190 0.80 15.41 -9.18
CA GLY A 190 0.53 13.97 -9.17
C GLY A 190 -0.22 13.48 -7.92
N LEU A 191 -0.04 14.17 -6.80
CA LEU A 191 -0.81 13.89 -5.58
C LEU A 191 -2.29 14.29 -5.73
N SER A 192 -2.57 15.41 -6.40
CA SER A 192 -3.94 15.86 -6.69
C SER A 192 -4.68 14.85 -7.58
N ASP A 193 -4.05 14.36 -8.64
CA ASP A 193 -4.61 13.37 -9.56
C ASP A 193 -4.89 12.04 -8.85
N LEU A 194 -3.95 11.62 -7.99
CA LEU A 194 -4.15 10.43 -7.15
C LEU A 194 -5.36 10.61 -6.23
N MET A 195 -5.51 11.77 -5.58
CA MET A 195 -6.65 12.03 -4.68
C MET A 195 -7.98 12.02 -5.43
N ASN A 196 -8.03 12.48 -6.67
CA ASN A 196 -9.23 12.39 -7.52
C ASN A 196 -9.57 10.93 -7.82
N THR A 197 -8.58 10.12 -8.18
CA THR A 197 -8.76 8.68 -8.43
C THR A 197 -9.24 7.95 -7.17
N VAL A 198 -8.61 8.21 -6.02
CA VAL A 198 -9.01 7.63 -4.72
C VAL A 198 -10.47 7.99 -4.40
N ARG A 199 -10.90 9.24 -4.65
CA ARG A 199 -12.29 9.67 -4.41
C ARG A 199 -13.28 8.88 -5.28
N ILE A 200 -12.95 8.65 -6.56
CA ILE A 200 -13.78 7.85 -7.48
C ILE A 200 -13.87 6.40 -7.01
N VAL A 201 -12.73 5.79 -6.65
CA VAL A 201 -12.69 4.40 -6.15
C VAL A 201 -13.48 4.26 -4.84
N ARG A 202 -13.30 5.17 -3.90
CA ARG A 202 -14.06 5.17 -2.64
C ARG A 202 -15.57 5.28 -2.84
N ARG A 203 -15.99 6.06 -3.81
CA ARG A 203 -17.43 6.25 -4.09
C ARG A 203 -18.07 5.03 -4.73
N ASN A 204 -17.36 4.32 -5.59
CA ASN A 204 -17.97 3.35 -6.51
C ASN A 204 -17.55 1.90 -6.27
N MET A 205 -16.38 1.64 -5.65
CA MET A 205 -15.77 0.31 -5.63
C MET A 205 -15.26 -0.11 -4.24
N ASN A 206 -14.53 0.79 -3.53
CA ASN A 206 -13.95 0.47 -2.23
C ASN A 206 -14.20 1.60 -1.20
N PRO A 207 -15.39 1.67 -0.60
CA PRO A 207 -15.74 2.72 0.38
C PRO A 207 -14.85 2.76 1.61
N ARG A 208 -14.16 1.65 1.93
CA ARG A 208 -13.28 1.53 3.11
C ARG A 208 -11.89 2.07 2.89
N LEU A 209 -11.48 2.29 1.63
CA LEU A 209 -10.14 2.77 1.30
C LEU A 209 -9.81 4.09 2.01
N GLN A 210 -8.74 4.11 2.79
CA GLN A 210 -8.29 5.27 3.54
C GLN A 210 -6.90 5.73 3.09
N ILE A 211 -6.52 6.93 3.49
CA ILE A 211 -5.13 7.40 3.36
C ILE A 211 -4.46 7.11 4.70
N GLU A 212 -3.51 6.19 4.69
CA GLU A 212 -2.65 5.90 5.84
C GLU A 212 -1.79 7.10 6.16
N GLY A 213 -1.07 7.57 5.16
CA GLY A 213 -0.24 8.73 5.32
C GLY A 213 0.59 9.07 4.08
N VAL A 214 1.22 10.24 4.14
CA VAL A 214 2.19 10.72 3.16
C VAL A 214 3.58 10.64 3.76
N LEU A 215 4.50 9.99 3.05
CA LEU A 215 5.91 9.82 3.44
C LEU A 215 6.80 10.67 2.55
N LEU A 216 7.54 11.59 3.11
CA LEU A 216 8.56 12.34 2.37
C LEU A 216 9.79 11.48 2.12
N THR A 217 10.12 11.29 0.84
CA THR A 217 11.24 10.46 0.38
C THR A 217 12.29 11.29 -0.35
N MET A 218 13.53 10.80 -0.39
CA MET A 218 14.67 11.49 -0.98
C MET A 218 14.77 12.95 -0.51
N PHE A 219 14.36 13.18 0.72
CA PHE A 219 14.21 14.51 1.29
C PHE A 219 15.58 15.14 1.58
N ASP A 220 15.77 16.37 1.10
CA ASP A 220 16.92 17.20 1.42
C ASP A 220 16.46 18.49 2.10
N GLY A 221 16.52 18.51 3.44
CA GLY A 221 16.11 19.65 4.25
C GLY A 221 16.97 20.92 4.10
N ARG A 222 18.01 20.89 3.28
CA ARG A 222 18.84 22.07 2.97
C ARG A 222 18.23 22.94 1.85
N THR A 223 17.27 22.39 1.10
CA THR A 223 16.63 23.08 -0.02
C THR A 223 15.33 23.74 0.44
N ASN A 224 15.17 25.03 0.12
CA ASN A 224 13.94 25.76 0.43
C ASN A 224 12.71 25.13 -0.25
N LEU A 225 12.87 24.61 -1.47
CA LEU A 225 11.79 23.94 -2.18
C LEU A 225 11.27 22.72 -1.44
N ALA A 226 12.14 21.83 -0.94
CA ALA A 226 11.71 20.65 -0.20
C ALA A 226 10.98 21.03 1.09
N ILE A 227 11.44 22.09 1.77
CA ILE A 227 10.77 22.60 2.98
C ILE A 227 9.38 23.15 2.63
N GLN A 228 9.25 23.95 1.56
CA GLN A 228 7.95 24.49 1.12
C GLN A 228 6.98 23.38 0.74
N VAL A 229 7.43 22.40 -0.07
CA VAL A 229 6.60 21.23 -0.43
C VAL A 229 6.15 20.47 0.81
N ALA A 230 7.05 20.23 1.78
CA ALA A 230 6.69 19.56 3.03
C ALA A 230 5.63 20.33 3.84
N GLN A 231 5.72 21.67 3.86
CA GLN A 231 4.73 22.53 4.53
C GLN A 231 3.37 22.47 3.86
N GLU A 232 3.33 22.54 2.51
CA GLU A 232 2.09 22.43 1.75
C GLU A 232 1.45 21.04 1.95
N VAL A 233 2.23 19.97 1.87
CA VAL A 233 1.72 18.60 2.11
C VAL A 233 1.15 18.46 3.51
N LYS A 234 1.79 19.02 4.55
CA LYS A 234 1.25 19.03 5.92
C LYS A 234 -0.06 19.81 6.03
N ARG A 235 -0.20 20.89 5.24
CA ARG A 235 -1.43 21.68 5.20
C ARG A 235 -2.59 20.94 4.55
N PHE A 236 -2.32 20.20 3.45
CA PHE A 236 -3.34 19.41 2.73
C PHE A 236 -3.72 18.11 3.45
N PHE A 237 -2.79 17.53 4.21
CA PHE A 237 -2.98 16.26 4.92
C PHE A 237 -2.69 16.41 6.42
N PRO A 238 -3.48 17.18 7.15
CA PRO A 238 -3.25 17.42 8.58
C PRO A 238 -3.28 16.08 9.33
N GLY A 239 -2.23 15.82 10.12
CA GLY A 239 -2.10 14.59 10.91
C GLY A 239 -1.79 13.32 10.11
N LYS A 240 -1.69 13.40 8.78
CA LYS A 240 -1.41 12.25 7.90
C LYS A 240 0.01 12.22 7.34
N VAL A 241 0.82 13.22 7.58
CA VAL A 241 2.23 13.21 7.14
C VAL A 241 3.07 12.52 8.20
N TYR A 242 3.88 11.54 7.78
CA TYR A 242 4.83 10.89 8.69
C TYR A 242 5.86 11.87 9.21
N ALA A 243 6.21 11.76 10.48
CA ALA A 243 7.29 12.55 11.09
C ALA A 243 8.65 12.10 10.56
N THR A 244 8.79 10.80 10.33
CA THR A 244 9.96 10.19 9.69
C THR A 244 10.04 10.62 8.22
N VAL A 245 11.23 11.02 7.78
CA VAL A 245 11.55 11.32 6.39
C VAL A 245 12.63 10.35 5.90
N ILE A 246 12.55 9.91 4.65
CA ILE A 246 13.59 9.08 4.04
C ILE A 246 14.58 9.99 3.31
N PRO A 247 15.85 10.05 3.75
CA PRO A 247 16.85 10.89 3.12
C PRO A 247 17.30 10.33 1.77
N ARG A 248 17.84 11.17 0.91
CA ARG A 248 18.59 10.69 -0.26
C ARG A 248 19.83 9.94 0.22
N ASN A 249 19.95 8.66 -0.19
CA ASN A 249 21.03 7.78 0.27
C ASN A 249 21.42 6.82 -0.86
N ILE A 250 22.70 6.77 -1.22
CA ILE A 250 23.23 5.93 -2.30
C ILE A 250 23.03 4.45 -1.98
N ARG A 251 23.21 4.04 -0.72
CA ARG A 251 23.04 2.64 -0.30
C ARG A 251 21.64 2.10 -0.60
N LEU A 252 20.60 2.94 -0.52
CA LEU A 252 19.22 2.59 -0.91
C LEU A 252 19.10 2.30 -2.41
N SER A 253 19.93 2.90 -3.24
CA SER A 253 19.95 2.65 -4.69
C SER A 253 20.81 1.42 -5.05
N GLU A 254 21.80 1.09 -4.25
CA GLU A 254 22.67 -0.08 -4.45
C GLU A 254 22.02 -1.38 -3.98
N ALA A 255 21.33 -1.38 -2.83
CA ALA A 255 20.78 -2.56 -2.19
C ALA A 255 19.91 -3.46 -3.12
N PRO A 256 19.04 -2.92 -4.00
CA PRO A 256 18.26 -3.73 -4.94
C PRO A 256 19.12 -4.52 -5.93
N SER A 257 20.29 -4.02 -6.34
CA SER A 257 21.20 -4.75 -7.25
C SER A 257 21.82 -6.00 -6.59
N HIS A 258 21.76 -6.08 -5.27
CA HIS A 258 22.19 -7.23 -4.47
C HIS A 258 21.02 -8.12 -4.01
N GLY A 259 19.79 -7.82 -4.43
CA GLY A 259 18.60 -8.55 -4.00
C GLY A 259 18.35 -8.45 -2.49
N LYS A 260 18.68 -7.34 -1.85
CA LYS A 260 18.59 -7.18 -0.40
C LYS A 260 17.88 -5.90 -0.02
N PRO A 261 16.98 -5.93 0.97
CA PRO A 261 16.53 -4.72 1.65
C PRO A 261 17.70 -4.02 2.35
N ILE A 262 17.56 -2.70 2.58
CA ILE A 262 18.63 -1.87 3.16
C ILE A 262 19.10 -2.37 4.52
N THR A 263 18.21 -2.87 5.35
CA THR A 263 18.50 -3.40 6.69
C THR A 263 19.40 -4.65 6.65
N ALA A 264 19.39 -5.39 5.54
CA ALA A 264 20.25 -6.55 5.29
C ALA A 264 21.50 -6.20 4.46
N TYR A 265 21.44 -5.13 3.65
CA TYR A 265 22.54 -4.68 2.83
C TYR A 265 23.56 -3.83 3.62
N ASP A 266 23.07 -2.79 4.30
CA ASP A 266 23.90 -1.89 5.13
C ASP A 266 23.07 -1.32 6.28
N ARG A 267 23.06 -2.04 7.39
CA ARG A 267 22.25 -1.71 8.57
C ARG A 267 22.68 -0.40 9.26
N GLY A 268 23.94 -0.01 9.14
CA GLY A 268 24.50 1.19 9.77
C GLY A 268 24.30 2.47 8.95
N CYS A 269 23.73 2.40 7.75
CA CYS A 269 23.53 3.58 6.96
C CYS A 269 22.25 4.35 7.36
N ARG A 270 22.24 5.65 7.10
CA ARG A 270 21.10 6.54 7.39
C ARG A 270 19.78 6.06 6.75
N GLY A 271 19.86 5.38 5.61
CA GLY A 271 18.68 4.82 4.95
C GLY A 271 18.04 3.70 5.77
N ALA A 272 18.85 2.81 6.35
CA ALA A 272 18.38 1.73 7.21
C ALA A 272 17.78 2.27 8.53
N GLU A 273 18.46 3.23 9.14
CA GLU A 273 17.95 3.90 10.35
C GLU A 273 16.58 4.58 10.08
N ALA A 274 16.43 5.26 8.94
CA ALA A 274 15.19 5.92 8.57
C ALA A 274 14.04 4.92 8.35
N TYR A 275 14.27 3.78 7.70
CA TYR A 275 13.22 2.77 7.51
C TYR A 275 12.88 2.02 8.81
N LEU A 276 13.80 1.81 9.72
CA LEU A 276 13.51 1.29 11.07
C LEU A 276 12.69 2.29 11.90
N ALA A 277 13.02 3.59 11.80
CA ALA A 277 12.24 4.64 12.45
C ALA A 277 10.82 4.72 11.86
N LEU A 278 10.69 4.63 10.53
CA LEU A 278 9.40 4.59 9.84
C LEU A 278 8.56 3.38 10.29
N ALA A 279 9.17 2.19 10.38
CA ALA A 279 8.47 0.99 10.83
C ALA A 279 7.93 1.14 12.26
N ASN A 280 8.71 1.73 13.16
CA ASN A 280 8.25 2.01 14.53
C ASN A 280 7.13 3.06 14.56
N GLU A 281 7.21 4.13 13.73
CA GLU A 281 6.15 5.13 13.62
C GLU A 281 4.88 4.53 13.03
N PHE A 282 5.02 3.70 11.98
CA PHE A 282 3.92 2.97 11.35
C PHE A 282 3.20 2.07 12.35
N LEU A 283 3.93 1.28 13.14
CA LEU A 283 3.34 0.42 14.18
C LEU A 283 2.56 1.23 15.23
N LYS A 284 3.10 2.36 15.68
CA LYS A 284 2.41 3.24 16.66
C LYS A 284 1.12 3.84 16.14
N LYS A 285 0.99 4.03 14.83
CA LYS A 285 -0.24 4.57 14.21
C LYS A 285 -1.28 3.48 13.96
N ASN A 286 -0.88 2.22 13.92
CA ASN A 286 -1.70 1.06 13.55
C ASN A 286 -1.89 0.06 14.70
N THR A 287 -1.56 0.46 15.92
CA THR A 287 -1.93 -0.20 17.18
C THR A 287 -2.98 0.62 17.90
#